data_485c04a6ad8c3b961f5e8e7c9434b580
#
_entry.id   485c04a6ad8c3b961f5e8e7c9434b580
#
_cell.length_a   1.000
_cell.length_b   1.000
_cell.length_c   1.000
_cell.angle_alpha   90.00
_cell.angle_beta   90.00
_cell.angle_gamma   90.00
#
_symmetry.space_group_name_H-M   'P 1'
#
loop_
_entity.id
_entity.type
_entity.pdbx_description
1 polymer ?
#
loop_
_entity_poly.entity_id
_entity_poly.type
_entity_poly.pdbx_seq_one_letter_code
_entity_poly.pdbx_strand_id
1 'polypeptide(L)'
;RLESWAASPTDGDRLDCRATITVGGHDHALSARATGQLGALSAMLYDLGAGVEIHRLHQRHDGADVITILLCGNDDRQWWAVGTGADGDEANRNALIAGANLVPH
;
A
#
# COMPACT_ATOMS: atom_id res chain seq x y z
N ARG A 1 -7.20 -7.14 2.94
CA ARG A 1 -7.06 -6.39 4.18
C ARG A 1 -5.66 -6.57 4.76
N LEU A 2 -5.02 -5.49 5.09
CA LEU A 2 -3.68 -5.52 5.69
C LEU A 2 -3.83 -5.78 7.19
N GLU A 3 -3.34 -6.95 7.66
CA GLU A 3 -3.44 -7.35 9.05
C GLU A 3 -2.21 -6.96 9.86
N SER A 4 -1.03 -7.01 9.25
CA SER A 4 0.22 -6.64 9.94
C SER A 4 1.21 -6.06 8.94
N TRP A 5 2.12 -5.26 9.46
CA TRP A 5 3.18 -4.62 8.68
C TRP A 5 4.43 -4.44 9.53
N ALA A 6 5.58 -4.78 8.97
CA ALA A 6 6.87 -4.50 9.56
C ALA A 6 7.87 -4.13 8.47
N ALA A 7 8.71 -3.15 8.76
CA ALA A 7 9.76 -2.72 7.85
C ALA A 7 11.07 -2.59 8.61
N SER A 8 12.15 -3.08 8.02
CA SER A 8 13.49 -3.03 8.59
C SER A 8 14.49 -2.55 7.54
N PRO A 9 15.42 -1.65 7.89
CA PRO A 9 16.49 -1.27 6.97
C PRO A 9 17.36 -2.47 6.62
N THR A 10 17.80 -2.54 5.38
CA THR A 10 18.79 -3.49 4.91
C THR A 10 19.98 -2.74 4.32
N ASP A 11 20.83 -3.44 3.59
CA ASP A 11 22.00 -2.83 2.95
C ASP A 11 21.58 -1.74 1.95
N GLY A 12 22.28 -0.62 1.99
CA GLY A 12 22.01 0.53 1.14
C GLY A 12 20.72 1.24 1.55
N ASP A 13 19.99 1.73 0.58
CA ASP A 13 18.75 2.50 0.80
C ASP A 13 17.50 1.62 0.81
N ARG A 14 17.64 0.31 0.94
CA ARG A 14 16.52 -0.61 0.83
C ARG A 14 15.92 -0.95 2.19
N LEU A 15 14.63 -1.21 2.15
CA LEU A 15 13.86 -1.74 3.28
C LEU A 15 13.45 -3.17 2.99
N ASP A 16 13.52 -4.00 4.01
CA ASP A 16 12.96 -5.35 4.00
C ASP A 16 11.61 -5.28 4.70
N CYS A 17 10.54 -5.46 3.95
CA CYS A 17 9.17 -5.30 4.45
C CYS A 17 8.47 -6.65 4.50
N ARG A 18 7.69 -6.85 5.56
CA ARG A 18 6.89 -8.06 5.75
C ARG A 18 5.49 -7.68 6.13
N ALA A 19 4.53 -8.43 5.61
CA ALA A 19 3.13 -8.17 5.87
C ALA A 19 2.33 -9.45 5.89
N THR A 20 1.21 -9.41 6.61
CA THR A 20 0.14 -10.39 6.47
C THR A 20 -1.04 -9.69 5.83
N ILE A 21 -1.49 -10.22 4.71
CA ILE A 21 -2.62 -9.66 3.95
C ILE A 21 -3.68 -10.74 3.84
N THR A 22 -4.92 -10.41 4.23
CA THR A 22 -6.06 -11.31 4.14
C THR A 22 -6.82 -11.04 2.85
N VAL A 23 -7.02 -12.09 2.05
CA VAL A 23 -7.79 -12.04 0.82
C VAL A 23 -8.77 -13.22 0.83
N GLY A 24 -10.07 -12.93 0.72
CA GLY A 24 -11.08 -13.97 0.66
C GLY A 24 -11.10 -14.90 1.87
N GLY A 25 -10.78 -14.39 3.05
CA GLY A 25 -10.71 -15.17 4.29
C GLY A 25 -9.42 -15.96 4.48
N HIS A 26 -8.46 -15.83 3.58
CA HIS A 26 -7.16 -16.50 3.67
C HIS A 26 -6.06 -15.50 3.96
N ASP A 27 -5.21 -15.83 4.93
CA ASP A 27 -4.05 -15.00 5.29
C ASP A 27 -2.84 -15.38 4.44
N HIS A 28 -2.18 -14.37 3.90
CA HIS A 28 -0.95 -14.52 3.11
C HIS A 28 0.18 -13.78 3.80
N ALA A 29 1.24 -14.49 4.13
CA ALA A 29 2.47 -13.90 4.64
C ALA A 29 3.35 -13.53 3.44
N LEU A 30 3.68 -12.26 3.32
CA LEU A 30 4.40 -11.74 2.17
C LEU A 30 5.62 -10.94 2.62
N SER A 31 6.61 -10.90 1.77
CA SER A 31 7.77 -10.05 1.97
C SER A 31 8.17 -9.40 0.65
N ALA A 32 8.75 -8.20 0.75
CA ALA A 32 9.29 -7.50 -0.40
C ALA A 32 10.41 -6.58 0.05
N ARG A 33 11.38 -6.37 -0.83
CA ARG A 33 12.48 -5.46 -0.60
C ARG A 33 12.38 -4.32 -1.61
N ALA A 34 12.36 -3.09 -1.12
CA ALA A 34 12.20 -1.92 -1.95
C ALA A 34 12.86 -0.69 -1.30
N THR A 35 12.93 0.41 -2.03
CA THR A 35 13.48 1.65 -1.51
C THR A 35 12.50 2.40 -0.60
N GLY A 36 11.21 2.04 -0.63
CA GLY A 36 10.18 2.64 0.21
C GLY A 36 9.08 1.65 0.55
N GLN A 37 8.32 1.95 1.60
CA GLN A 37 7.27 1.07 2.09
C GLN A 37 6.13 0.89 1.08
N LEU A 38 5.75 1.98 0.40
CA LEU A 38 4.66 1.93 -0.57
C LEU A 38 5.01 1.04 -1.76
N GLY A 39 6.24 1.13 -2.26
CA GLY A 39 6.73 0.26 -3.33
C GLY A 39 6.75 -1.21 -2.92
N ALA A 40 7.13 -1.49 -1.67
CA ALA A 40 7.13 -2.86 -1.15
C ALA A 40 5.70 -3.43 -1.07
N LEU A 41 4.76 -2.64 -0.56
CA LEU A 41 3.35 -3.08 -0.50
C LEU A 41 2.76 -3.26 -1.89
N SER A 42 3.09 -2.38 -2.83
CA SER A 42 2.67 -2.51 -4.23
C SER A 42 3.13 -3.83 -4.83
N ALA A 43 4.40 -4.22 -4.59
CA ALA A 43 4.94 -5.49 -5.07
C ALA A 43 4.21 -6.68 -4.45
N MET A 44 3.91 -6.63 -3.15
CA MET A 44 3.15 -7.68 -2.46
C MET A 44 1.75 -7.86 -3.05
N LEU A 45 1.06 -6.75 -3.31
CA LEU A 45 -0.27 -6.80 -3.92
C LEU A 45 -0.21 -7.36 -5.33
N TYR A 46 0.83 -7.04 -6.07
CA TYR A 46 1.04 -7.59 -7.40
C TYR A 46 1.18 -9.11 -7.35
N ASP A 47 1.95 -9.62 -6.39
CA ASP A 47 2.14 -11.06 -6.19
C ASP A 47 0.82 -11.78 -5.85
N LEU A 48 -0.12 -11.08 -5.21
CA LEU A 48 -1.44 -11.62 -4.89
C LEU A 48 -2.44 -11.50 -6.04
N GLY A 49 -2.04 -10.95 -7.18
CA GLY A 49 -2.95 -10.70 -8.29
C GLY A 49 -3.87 -9.49 -8.09
N ALA A 50 -3.57 -8.66 -7.09
CA ALA A 50 -4.35 -7.45 -6.75
C ALA A 50 -3.54 -6.17 -7.01
N GLY A 51 -2.60 -6.23 -7.94
CA GLY A 51 -1.73 -5.09 -8.25
C GLY A 51 -2.49 -3.91 -8.82
N VAL A 52 -2.10 -2.72 -8.37
CA VAL A 52 -2.57 -1.45 -8.92
C VAL A 52 -1.38 -0.56 -9.21
N GLU A 53 -1.50 0.26 -10.24
CA GLU A 53 -0.52 1.30 -10.55
C GLU A 53 -0.81 2.53 -9.71
N ILE A 54 0.24 3.23 -9.30
CA ILE A 54 0.13 4.50 -8.59
C ILE A 54 0.54 5.60 -9.56
N HIS A 55 -0.42 6.46 -9.92
CA HIS A 55 -0.19 7.54 -10.88
C HIS A 55 0.11 8.87 -10.19
N ARG A 56 -0.53 9.15 -9.06
CA ARG A 56 -0.33 10.37 -8.28
C ARG A 56 -0.51 10.07 -6.81
N LEU A 57 0.22 10.81 -5.99
CA LEU A 57 0.10 10.75 -4.54
C LEU A 57 0.11 12.17 -3.99
N HIS A 58 -0.90 12.50 -3.20
CA HIS A 58 -0.94 13.71 -2.40
C HIS A 58 -1.09 13.34 -0.94
N GLN A 59 -0.32 14.00 -0.10
CA GLN A 59 -0.37 13.76 1.33
C GLN A 59 -0.44 15.08 2.06
N ARG A 60 -1.29 15.15 3.08
CA ARG A 60 -1.41 16.35 3.90
C ARG A 60 -1.72 15.98 5.34
N HIS A 61 -1.46 16.91 6.23
CA HIS A 61 -1.77 16.77 7.64
C HIS A 61 -3.14 17.36 7.96
N ASP A 62 -3.89 16.65 8.80
CA ASP A 62 -5.19 17.09 9.30
C ASP A 62 -5.22 16.84 10.81
N GLY A 63 -4.84 17.85 11.59
CA GLY A 63 -4.66 17.69 13.02
C GLY A 63 -3.53 16.71 13.33
N ALA A 64 -3.83 15.68 14.12
CA ALA A 64 -2.88 14.62 14.47
C ALA A 64 -2.75 13.54 13.38
N ASP A 65 -3.65 13.55 12.40
CA ASP A 65 -3.69 12.53 11.37
C ASP A 65 -3.00 13.00 10.08
N VAL A 66 -2.57 12.02 9.30
CA VAL A 66 -2.08 12.24 7.95
C VAL A 66 -3.07 11.60 6.97
N ILE A 67 -3.38 12.32 5.90
CA ILE A 67 -4.30 11.86 4.86
C ILE A 67 -3.50 11.71 3.57
N THR A 68 -3.61 10.54 2.96
CA THR A 68 -3.05 10.28 1.63
C THR A 68 -4.18 10.09 0.64
N ILE A 69 -4.07 10.78 -0.50
CA ILE A 69 -4.97 10.64 -1.64
C ILE A 69 -4.15 10.08 -2.79
N LEU A 70 -4.53 8.89 -3.27
CA LEU A 70 -3.85 8.19 -4.36
C LEU A 70 -4.71 8.16 -5.60
N LEU A 71 -4.10 8.50 -6.74
CA LEU A 71 -4.69 8.16 -8.03
C LEU A 71 -4.13 6.79 -8.43
N CYS A 72 -4.99 5.80 -8.42
CA CYS A 72 -4.69 4.43 -8.76
C CYS A 72 -5.13 4.13 -10.18
N GLY A 73 -4.54 3.10 -10.79
CA GLY A 73 -4.94 2.72 -12.12
C GLY A 73 -4.61 1.28 -12.46
N ASN A 74 -5.22 0.83 -13.53
CA ASN A 74 -4.89 -0.41 -14.24
C ASN A 74 -4.96 -0.13 -15.74
N ASP A 75 -4.93 -1.15 -16.58
CA ASP A 75 -4.94 -0.98 -18.03
C ASP A 75 -6.23 -0.33 -18.56
N ASP A 76 -7.33 -0.44 -17.83
CA ASP A 76 -8.65 -0.04 -18.29
C ASP A 76 -9.12 1.29 -17.74
N ARG A 77 -8.68 1.68 -16.54
CA ARG A 77 -9.23 2.86 -15.88
C ARG A 77 -8.36 3.36 -14.72
N GLN A 78 -8.73 4.54 -14.23
CA GLN A 78 -8.13 5.16 -13.05
C GLN A 78 -9.23 5.46 -12.03
N TRP A 79 -8.83 5.48 -10.75
CA TRP A 79 -9.72 5.83 -9.64
C TRP A 79 -8.93 6.42 -8.48
N TRP A 80 -9.62 7.21 -7.66
CA TRP A 80 -9.03 7.81 -6.46
C TRP A 80 -9.29 6.93 -5.24
N ALA A 81 -8.30 6.85 -4.38
CA ALA A 81 -8.40 6.17 -3.10
C ALA A 81 -7.85 7.06 -2.00
N VAL A 82 -8.38 6.93 -0.80
CA VAL A 82 -7.99 7.74 0.36
C VAL A 82 -7.63 6.81 1.51
N GLY A 83 -6.55 7.14 2.20
CA GLY A 83 -6.14 6.47 3.42
C GLY A 83 -5.73 7.49 4.47
N THR A 84 -5.92 7.15 5.72
CA THR A 84 -5.50 7.96 6.85
C THR A 84 -4.60 7.14 7.77
N GLY A 85 -3.76 7.82 8.52
CA GLY A 85 -2.88 7.19 9.48
C GLY A 85 -2.26 8.18 10.43
N ALA A 86 -1.55 7.67 11.43
CA ALA A 86 -0.83 8.50 12.39
C ALA A 86 0.44 9.13 11.79
N ASP A 87 0.96 8.52 10.74
CA ASP A 87 2.11 9.03 10.00
C ASP A 87 1.92 8.84 8.49
N GLY A 88 2.86 9.37 7.72
CA GLY A 88 2.76 9.35 6.26
C GLY A 88 2.80 7.94 5.66
N ASP A 89 3.63 7.06 6.20
CA ASP A 89 3.75 5.70 5.69
C ASP A 89 2.47 4.89 5.94
N GLU A 90 1.89 5.01 7.13
CA GLU A 90 0.62 4.36 7.45
C GLU A 90 -0.52 4.85 6.55
N ALA A 91 -0.62 6.17 6.37
CA ALA A 91 -1.63 6.76 5.49
C ALA A 91 -1.47 6.26 4.04
N ASN A 92 -0.24 6.16 3.56
CA ASN A 92 0.06 5.66 2.22
C ASN A 92 -0.34 4.18 2.06
N ARG A 93 0.01 3.35 3.03
CA ARG A 93 -0.37 1.93 3.00
C ARG A 93 -1.89 1.76 3.00
N ASN A 94 -2.57 2.50 3.87
CA ASN A 94 -4.03 2.42 3.95
C ASN A 94 -4.70 2.90 2.67
N ALA A 95 -4.18 3.94 2.02
CA ALA A 95 -4.69 4.42 0.74
C ALA A 95 -4.50 3.36 -0.37
N LEU A 96 -3.34 2.70 -0.42
CA LEU A 96 -3.08 1.68 -1.42
C LEU A 96 -3.97 0.46 -1.24
N ILE A 97 -4.16 0.02 -0.01
CA ILE A 97 -5.09 -1.10 0.28
C ILE A 97 -6.52 -0.72 -0.12
N ALA A 98 -6.96 0.50 0.20
CA ALA A 98 -8.28 0.99 -0.22
C ALA A 98 -8.40 0.99 -1.75
N GLY A 99 -7.36 1.44 -2.45
CA GLY A 99 -7.33 1.44 -3.91
C GLY A 99 -7.41 0.03 -4.50
N ALA A 100 -6.69 -0.92 -3.93
CA ALA A 100 -6.72 -2.31 -4.36
C ALA A 100 -8.12 -2.94 -4.15
N ASN A 101 -8.81 -2.55 -3.08
CA ASN A 101 -10.17 -3.04 -2.81
C ASN A 101 -11.23 -2.49 -3.77
N LEU A 102 -10.93 -1.40 -4.46
CA LEU A 102 -11.85 -0.81 -5.44
C LEU A 102 -11.73 -1.43 -6.84
N VAL A 103 -10.74 -2.28 -7.06
CA VAL A 103 -10.60 -2.98 -8.33
C VAL A 103 -11.73 -4.01 -8.46
N PRO A 104 -12.53 -3.96 -9.53
CA PRO A 104 -13.55 -4.99 -9.75
C PRO A 104 -12.89 -6.34 -10.00
N HIS A 105 -13.39 -7.35 -9.39
CA HIS A 105 -12.94 -8.73 -9.56
C HIS A 105 -13.88 -9.51 -10.47
#